data_af9e2432e89fbb087cccf7bc417966a2
#
_entry.id   af9e2432e89fbb087cccf7bc417966a2
#
_cell.length_a   1.000
_cell.length_b   1.000
_cell.length_c   1.000
_cell.angle_alpha   90.00
_cell.angle_beta   90.00
_cell.angle_gamma   90.00
#
_symmetry.space_group_name_H-M   'P 1'
#
loop_
_entity.id
_entity.type
_entity.pdbx_description
1 polymer ?
#
loop_
_entity_poly.entity_id
_entity_poly.type
_entity_poly.pdbx_seq_one_letter_code
_entity_poly.pdbx_strand_id
1 'polypeptide(L)'
;MKTKDTPKQYVIYSRKSKFTGKGESIENQIELCRQYIAMHFGEEAAENVLVYEDEGFSGGNLERPQFKKMMKDSQKIAFAAIVVYRLDRISRNIGDFAKLIEDLGDRHIDFISIREQFDTSSPMGRAMMYIASVFSQLERVL
;
A
#
# COMPACT_ATOMS: atom_id res chain seq x y z
N MET A 1 -12.51 14.65 15.08
CA MET A 1 -11.25 15.37 14.88
C MET A 1 -10.10 14.54 15.42
N LYS A 2 -9.11 14.32 14.55
CA LYS A 2 -7.95 13.55 14.98
C LYS A 2 -7.11 14.41 15.92
N THR A 3 -6.98 13.97 17.15
CA THR A 3 -6.14 14.69 18.12
C THR A 3 -4.68 14.29 17.90
N LYS A 4 -3.76 15.15 18.34
CA LYS A 4 -2.33 14.88 18.22
C LYS A 4 -1.93 13.60 18.93
N ASP A 5 -2.73 13.17 19.91
CA ASP A 5 -2.43 12.02 20.73
C ASP A 5 -3.00 10.71 20.20
N THR A 6 -3.77 10.77 19.09
CA THR A 6 -4.29 9.56 18.49
C THR A 6 -3.15 8.83 17.76
N PRO A 7 -2.76 7.63 18.21
CA PRO A 7 -1.67 6.91 17.53
C PRO A 7 -2.12 6.53 16.12
N LYS A 8 -1.25 6.78 15.17
CA LYS A 8 -1.47 6.38 13.80
C LYS A 8 -1.20 4.88 13.67
N GLN A 9 -2.00 4.22 12.86
CA GLN A 9 -1.88 2.78 12.68
C GLN A 9 -1.18 2.47 11.36
N TYR A 10 -0.37 1.43 11.38
CA TYR A 10 0.20 0.86 10.18
C TYR A 10 -0.78 -0.14 9.60
N VAL A 11 -0.80 -0.22 8.29
CA VAL A 11 -1.79 -1.00 7.56
C VAL A 11 -1.06 -1.89 6.58
N ILE A 12 -1.50 -3.15 6.48
CA ILE A 12 -0.97 -4.09 5.50
C ILE A 12 -2.09 -4.40 4.50
N TYR A 13 -1.78 -4.28 3.22
CA TYR A 13 -2.68 -4.71 2.18
C TYR A 13 -2.05 -5.86 1.42
N SER A 14 -2.80 -6.91 1.19
CA SER A 14 -2.34 -8.06 0.42
C SER A 14 -3.44 -8.54 -0.52
N ARG A 15 -3.01 -9.04 -1.65
CA ARG A 15 -3.91 -9.62 -2.63
C ARG A 15 -3.35 -10.94 -3.13
N LYS A 16 -4.16 -11.98 -3.02
CA LYS A 16 -3.78 -13.31 -3.53
C LYS A 16 -4.01 -13.35 -5.03
N SER A 17 -2.96 -13.71 -5.77
CA SER A 17 -3.09 -13.90 -7.20
C SER A 17 -3.77 -15.24 -7.48
N LYS A 18 -4.70 -15.25 -8.44
CA LYS A 18 -5.41 -16.46 -8.82
C LYS A 18 -4.48 -17.54 -9.42
N PHE A 19 -3.30 -17.13 -9.87
CA PHE A 19 -2.38 -18.01 -10.58
C PHE A 19 -1.12 -18.32 -9.80
N THR A 20 -1.15 -18.22 -8.49
CA THR A 20 0.02 -18.54 -7.71
C THR A 20 0.13 -20.04 -7.49
N GLY A 21 0.60 -20.73 -8.52
CA GLY A 21 1.07 -22.08 -8.29
C GLY A 21 2.43 -22.09 -7.61
N LYS A 22 3.17 -20.99 -7.72
CA LYS A 22 4.49 -20.85 -7.13
C LYS A 22 4.65 -19.42 -6.65
N GLY A 23 4.81 -19.24 -5.37
CA GLY A 23 5.01 -17.91 -4.81
C GLY A 23 4.59 -17.86 -3.36
N GLU A 24 4.83 -16.73 -2.74
CA GLU A 24 4.45 -16.54 -1.35
C GLU A 24 2.93 -16.53 -1.24
N SER A 25 2.41 -17.26 -0.27
CA SER A 25 1.01 -17.19 0.09
C SER A 25 0.67 -15.81 0.65
N ILE A 26 -0.62 -15.49 0.70
CA ILE A 26 -1.07 -14.24 1.34
C ILE A 26 -0.55 -14.16 2.76
N GLU A 27 -0.64 -15.26 3.48
CA GLU A 27 -0.22 -15.31 4.89
C GLU A 27 1.26 -14.99 5.03
N ASN A 28 2.08 -15.53 4.13
CA ASN A 28 3.51 -15.27 4.14
C ASN A 28 3.81 -13.80 3.80
N GLN A 29 3.10 -13.25 2.82
CA GLN A 29 3.27 -11.85 2.47
C GLN A 29 2.91 -10.93 3.64
N ILE A 30 1.83 -11.23 4.32
CA ILE A 30 1.40 -10.46 5.49
C ILE A 30 2.45 -10.56 6.59
N GLU A 31 2.98 -11.75 6.83
CA GLU A 31 3.99 -11.93 7.86
C GLU A 31 5.27 -11.16 7.55
N LEU A 32 5.69 -11.15 6.29
CA LEU A 32 6.86 -10.37 5.88
C LEU A 32 6.63 -8.88 6.06
N CYS A 33 5.42 -8.41 5.76
CA CYS A 33 5.08 -7.00 6.00
C CYS A 33 5.07 -6.69 7.50
N ARG A 34 4.55 -7.60 8.31
CA ARG A 34 4.51 -7.41 9.75
C ARG A 34 5.93 -7.35 10.34
N GLN A 35 6.81 -8.22 9.86
CA GLN A 35 8.20 -8.21 10.29
C GLN A 35 8.89 -6.91 9.91
N TYR A 36 8.62 -6.41 8.72
CA TYR A 36 9.16 -5.12 8.28
C TYR A 36 8.72 -4.01 9.23
N ILE A 37 7.44 -3.98 9.55
CA ILE A 37 6.90 -2.95 10.46
C ILE A 37 7.54 -3.07 11.84
N ALA A 38 7.69 -4.29 12.35
CA ALA A 38 8.31 -4.50 13.66
C ALA A 38 9.75 -4.00 13.67
N MET A 39 10.49 -4.27 12.60
CA MET A 39 11.89 -3.89 12.51
C MET A 39 12.08 -2.38 12.37
N HIS A 40 11.24 -1.71 11.60
CA HIS A 40 11.43 -0.30 11.29
C HIS A 40 10.64 0.65 12.19
N PHE A 41 9.52 0.19 12.76
CA PHE A 41 8.61 1.05 13.51
C PHE A 41 8.28 0.52 14.90
N GLY A 42 8.79 -0.65 15.26
CA GLY A 42 8.61 -1.22 16.58
C GLY A 42 7.58 -2.34 16.63
N GLU A 43 7.72 -3.22 17.63
CA GLU A 43 6.85 -4.37 17.77
C GLU A 43 5.42 -3.98 18.10
N GLU A 44 5.24 -2.91 18.84
CA GLU A 44 3.91 -2.43 19.19
C GLU A 44 3.13 -2.02 17.93
N ALA A 45 3.81 -1.34 17.01
CA ALA A 45 3.19 -0.98 15.74
C ALA A 45 2.78 -2.20 14.94
N ALA A 46 3.61 -3.24 14.95
CA ALA A 46 3.30 -4.49 14.23
C ALA A 46 2.16 -5.27 14.88
N GLU A 47 2.05 -5.22 16.20
CA GLU A 47 0.96 -5.91 16.91
C GLU A 47 -0.39 -5.27 16.64
N ASN A 48 -0.41 -3.95 16.44
CA ASN A 48 -1.65 -3.20 16.25
C ASN A 48 -1.95 -2.93 14.79
N VAL A 49 -1.27 -3.61 13.88
CA VAL A 49 -1.44 -3.41 12.45
C VAL A 49 -2.84 -3.83 12.00
N LEU A 50 -3.40 -3.05 11.08
CA LEU A 50 -4.65 -3.41 10.41
C LEU A 50 -4.31 -4.16 9.13
N VAL A 51 -5.02 -5.26 8.88
CA VAL A 51 -4.76 -6.10 7.71
C VAL A 51 -5.98 -6.16 6.83
N TYR A 52 -5.79 -5.88 5.54
CA TYR A 52 -6.83 -5.97 4.52
C TYR A 52 -6.35 -6.95 3.45
N GLU A 53 -7.14 -7.98 3.22
CA GLU A 53 -6.80 -9.03 2.27
C GLU A 53 -7.89 -9.17 1.21
N ASP A 54 -7.52 -9.05 -0.05
CA ASP A 54 -8.43 -9.36 -1.15
C ASP A 54 -8.04 -10.67 -1.78
N GLU A 55 -9.04 -11.43 -2.19
CA GLU A 55 -8.79 -12.67 -2.89
C GLU A 55 -8.62 -12.42 -4.38
N GLY A 56 -8.02 -13.40 -5.05
CA GLY A 56 -7.50 -13.28 -6.38
C GLY A 56 -8.50 -13.04 -7.48
N PHE A 57 -8.80 -11.78 -7.67
CA PHE A 57 -9.49 -11.37 -8.87
C PHE A 57 -8.48 -11.21 -9.99
N SER A 58 -8.90 -11.49 -11.23
CA SER A 58 -8.02 -11.32 -12.37
C SER A 58 -7.56 -9.87 -12.49
N GLY A 59 -6.37 -9.69 -13.03
CA GLY A 59 -5.65 -8.43 -12.96
C GLY A 59 -6.34 -7.19 -13.51
N GLY A 60 -7.43 -7.34 -14.24
CA GLY A 60 -8.15 -6.18 -14.76
C GLY A 60 -9.32 -5.73 -13.91
N ASN A 61 -9.61 -6.48 -12.86
CA ASN A 61 -10.78 -6.18 -12.05
C ASN A 61 -10.40 -5.29 -10.87
N LEU A 62 -10.89 -4.07 -10.90
CA LEU A 62 -10.67 -3.08 -9.85
C LEU A 62 -11.60 -3.29 -8.66
N GLU A 63 -12.48 -4.28 -8.73
CA GLU A 63 -13.37 -4.56 -7.61
C GLU A 63 -12.63 -5.34 -6.54
N ARG A 64 -12.04 -4.59 -5.65
CA ARG A 64 -11.35 -5.12 -4.49
C ARG A 64 -12.06 -4.60 -3.25
N PRO A 65 -13.00 -5.37 -2.69
CA PRO A 65 -13.81 -4.87 -1.58
C PRO A 65 -12.97 -4.48 -0.37
N GLN A 66 -11.91 -5.21 -0.09
CA GLN A 66 -11.07 -4.87 1.07
C GLN A 66 -10.20 -3.65 0.80
N PHE A 67 -9.73 -3.48 -0.43
CA PHE A 67 -9.02 -2.25 -0.80
C PHE A 67 -9.93 -1.04 -0.64
N LYS A 68 -11.15 -1.15 -1.13
CA LYS A 68 -12.11 -0.05 -1.01
C LYS A 68 -12.43 0.26 0.45
N LYS A 69 -12.57 -0.79 1.26
CA LYS A 69 -12.80 -0.63 2.70
C LYS A 69 -11.62 0.08 3.36
N MET A 70 -10.40 -0.31 3.00
CA MET A 70 -9.19 0.30 3.53
C MET A 70 -9.16 1.79 3.22
N MET A 71 -9.44 2.17 1.99
CA MET A 71 -9.44 3.58 1.59
C MET A 71 -10.54 4.36 2.31
N LYS A 72 -11.68 3.74 2.52
CA LYS A 72 -12.77 4.36 3.28
C LYS A 72 -12.40 4.52 4.75
N ASP A 73 -11.80 3.48 5.34
CA ASP A 73 -11.39 3.53 6.73
C ASP A 73 -10.29 4.58 6.96
N SER A 74 -9.48 4.87 5.95
CA SER A 74 -8.44 5.88 6.06
C SER A 74 -8.99 7.29 6.32
N GLN A 75 -10.26 7.50 6.06
CA GLN A 75 -10.92 8.77 6.36
C GLN A 75 -11.33 8.88 7.82
N LYS A 76 -11.46 7.75 8.50
CA LYS A 76 -11.91 7.69 9.89
C LYS A 76 -10.80 7.35 10.86
N ILE A 77 -9.86 6.52 10.42
CA ILE A 77 -8.76 6.04 11.24
C ILE A 77 -7.48 6.70 10.75
N ALA A 78 -6.64 7.12 11.67
CA ALA A 78 -5.36 7.74 11.32
C ALA A 78 -4.38 6.65 10.89
N PHE A 79 -4.06 6.59 9.60
CA PHE A 79 -3.07 5.67 9.06
C PHE A 79 -1.70 6.35 9.02
N ALA A 80 -0.67 5.66 9.49
CA ALA A 80 0.70 6.12 9.34
C ALA A 80 1.23 5.77 7.96
N ALA A 81 1.02 4.52 7.54
CA ALA A 81 1.51 4.02 6.27
C ALA A 81 0.73 2.79 5.85
N ILE A 82 0.65 2.60 4.54
CA ILE A 82 0.13 1.35 3.96
C ILE A 82 1.34 0.59 3.44
N VAL A 83 1.49 -0.65 3.89
CA VAL A 83 2.61 -1.51 3.54
C VAL A 83 2.11 -2.66 2.68
N VAL A 84 2.76 -2.88 1.56
CA VAL A 84 2.47 -4.02 0.69
C VAL A 84 3.76 -4.79 0.44
N TYR A 85 3.62 -6.07 0.10
CA TYR A 85 4.78 -6.89 -0.20
C TYR A 85 5.37 -6.53 -1.56
N ARG A 86 4.52 -6.32 -2.58
CA ARG A 86 4.94 -5.99 -3.94
C ARG A 86 3.98 -4.95 -4.52
N LEU A 87 4.52 -4.10 -5.39
CA LEU A 87 3.69 -3.06 -6.02
C LEU A 87 2.55 -3.63 -6.85
N ASP A 88 2.76 -4.77 -7.51
CA ASP A 88 1.73 -5.36 -8.34
C ASP A 88 0.54 -5.90 -7.54
N ARG A 89 0.67 -5.98 -6.22
CA ARG A 89 -0.46 -6.35 -5.35
C ARG A 89 -1.44 -5.20 -5.17
N ILE A 90 -0.99 -3.97 -5.38
CA ILE A 90 -1.86 -2.82 -5.21
C ILE A 90 -2.34 -2.27 -6.55
N SER A 91 -1.50 -2.29 -7.57
CA SER A 91 -1.86 -1.82 -8.91
C SER A 91 -0.91 -2.36 -9.95
N ARG A 92 -1.41 -2.65 -11.15
CA ARG A 92 -0.58 -3.04 -12.29
C ARG A 92 -0.43 -1.93 -13.29
N ASN A 93 -1.14 -0.84 -13.10
CA ASN A 93 -1.16 0.27 -14.02
C ASN A 93 -0.43 1.45 -13.39
N ILE A 94 0.56 1.99 -14.06
CA ILE A 94 1.35 3.10 -13.55
C ILE A 94 0.47 4.31 -13.26
N GLY A 95 -0.49 4.58 -14.14
CA GLY A 95 -1.40 5.71 -13.94
C GLY A 95 -2.23 5.60 -12.69
N ASP A 96 -2.82 4.42 -12.49
CA ASP A 96 -3.61 4.17 -11.29
C ASP A 96 -2.75 4.22 -10.04
N PHE A 97 -1.54 3.70 -10.12
CA PHE A 97 -0.61 3.72 -9.00
C PHE A 97 -0.21 5.14 -8.65
N ALA A 98 0.15 5.95 -9.64
CA ALA A 98 0.54 7.33 -9.40
C ALA A 98 -0.59 8.12 -8.75
N LYS A 99 -1.82 7.89 -9.23
CA LYS A 99 -3.00 8.56 -8.67
C LYS A 99 -3.24 8.16 -7.22
N LEU A 100 -3.05 6.88 -6.92
CA LEU A 100 -3.17 6.38 -5.56
C LEU A 100 -2.14 7.03 -4.64
N ILE A 101 -0.89 7.08 -5.06
CA ILE A 101 0.19 7.66 -4.26
C ILE A 101 -0.05 9.15 -4.01
N GLU A 102 -0.55 9.85 -5.04
CA GLU A 102 -0.89 11.26 -4.89
C GLU A 102 -2.02 11.45 -3.86
N ASP A 103 -3.05 10.62 -3.94
CA ASP A 103 -4.16 10.65 -2.99
C ASP A 103 -3.70 10.37 -1.56
N LEU A 104 -2.85 9.36 -1.39
CA LEU A 104 -2.30 9.03 -0.08
C LEU A 104 -1.42 10.16 0.45
N GLY A 105 -0.64 10.79 -0.43
CA GLY A 105 0.17 11.93 -0.04
C GLY A 105 -0.66 13.10 0.47
N ASP A 106 -1.79 13.36 -0.18
CA ASP A 106 -2.72 14.41 0.26
C ASP A 106 -3.31 14.09 1.62
N ARG A 107 -3.43 12.82 1.96
CA ARG A 107 -3.94 12.39 3.27
C ARG A 107 -2.83 12.20 4.29
N HIS A 108 -1.59 12.47 3.92
CA HIS A 108 -0.41 12.29 4.78
C HIS A 108 -0.22 10.84 5.21
N ILE A 109 -0.46 9.91 4.29
CA ILE A 109 -0.28 8.49 4.50
C ILE A 109 0.89 8.05 3.64
N ASP A 110 1.92 7.48 4.26
CA ASP A 110 3.05 6.95 3.52
C ASP A 110 2.70 5.61 2.86
N PHE A 111 3.42 5.28 1.81
CA PHE A 111 3.25 4.02 1.11
C PHE A 111 4.59 3.31 1.00
N ILE A 112 4.61 2.04 1.38
CA ILE A 112 5.83 1.25 1.41
C ILE A 112 5.60 -0.05 0.68
N SER A 113 6.47 -0.37 -0.29
CA SER A 113 6.50 -1.68 -0.92
C SER A 113 7.83 -2.34 -0.59
N ILE A 114 7.76 -3.51 0.02
CA ILE A 114 8.94 -4.16 0.57
C ILE A 114 9.86 -4.68 -0.54
N ARG A 115 9.30 -5.37 -1.51
CA ARG A 115 10.07 -6.03 -2.56
C ARG A 115 10.88 -5.05 -3.38
N GLU A 116 10.29 -3.94 -3.75
CA GLU A 116 10.94 -2.92 -4.56
C GLU A 116 11.70 -1.89 -3.74
N GLN A 117 11.61 -1.98 -2.41
CA GLN A 117 12.21 -1.02 -1.50
C GLN A 117 11.74 0.42 -1.77
N PHE A 118 10.48 0.53 -2.11
CA PHE A 118 9.84 1.81 -2.39
C PHE A 118 9.18 2.34 -1.11
N ASP A 119 9.48 3.60 -0.78
CA ASP A 119 8.97 4.21 0.45
C ASP A 119 8.77 5.70 0.22
N THR A 120 7.52 6.15 0.21
CA THR A 120 7.21 7.55 -0.06
C THR A 120 7.62 8.50 1.07
N SER A 121 7.98 7.97 2.23
CA SER A 121 8.50 8.80 3.31
C SER A 121 9.94 9.25 3.03
N SER A 122 10.64 8.58 2.12
CA SER A 122 12.01 8.93 1.77
C SER A 122 12.05 9.90 0.59
N PRO A 123 13.10 10.74 0.49
CA PRO A 123 13.24 11.61 -0.68
C PRO A 123 13.32 10.85 -1.99
N MET A 124 13.99 9.70 -2.00
CA MET A 124 14.09 8.88 -3.20
C MET A 124 12.73 8.34 -3.61
N GLY A 125 11.93 7.87 -2.65
CA GLY A 125 10.59 7.38 -2.93
C GLY A 125 9.69 8.47 -3.50
N ARG A 126 9.79 9.68 -2.98
CA ARG A 126 9.02 10.80 -3.50
C ARG A 126 9.43 11.15 -4.92
N ALA A 127 10.72 11.11 -5.20
CA ALA A 127 11.21 11.36 -6.56
C ALA A 127 10.66 10.32 -7.52
N MET A 128 10.64 9.06 -7.11
CA MET A 128 10.07 8.00 -7.93
C MET A 128 8.58 8.20 -8.16
N MET A 129 7.87 8.71 -7.17
CA MET A 129 6.46 9.05 -7.32
C MET A 129 6.25 10.12 -8.40
N TYR A 130 7.06 11.16 -8.39
CA TYR A 130 6.96 12.21 -9.41
C TYR A 130 7.26 11.67 -10.80
N ILE A 131 8.24 10.79 -10.91
CA ILE A 131 8.56 10.14 -12.17
C ILE A 131 7.37 9.31 -12.66
N ALA A 132 6.75 8.54 -11.78
CA ALA A 132 5.58 7.75 -12.12
C ALA A 132 4.42 8.64 -12.58
N SER A 133 4.24 9.79 -11.93
CA SER A 133 3.21 10.76 -12.34
C SER A 133 3.45 11.29 -13.75
N VAL A 134 4.71 11.59 -14.07
CA VAL A 134 5.07 12.06 -15.41
C VAL A 134 4.76 10.99 -16.45
N PHE A 135 5.13 9.74 -16.20
CA PHE A 135 4.82 8.64 -17.12
C PHE A 135 3.31 8.48 -17.29
N SER A 136 2.55 8.62 -16.24
CA SER A 136 1.10 8.54 -16.32
C SER A 136 0.52 9.61 -17.24
N GLN A 137 1.04 10.84 -17.16
CA GLN A 137 0.59 11.92 -18.04
C GLN A 137 0.95 11.64 -19.51
N LEU A 138 2.14 11.09 -19.74
CA LEU A 138 2.57 10.76 -21.10
C LEU A 138 1.66 9.69 -21.72
N GLU A 139 1.28 8.70 -20.94
CA GLU A 139 0.36 7.65 -21.42
C GLU A 139 -0.98 8.23 -21.86
N ARG A 140 -1.45 9.28 -21.20
CA ARG A 140 -2.72 9.91 -21.58
C ARG A 140 -2.62 10.72 -22.88
N VAL A 141 -1.44 11.22 -23.18
CA VAL A 141 -1.22 12.04 -24.37
C VAL A 141 -0.97 11.17 -25.60
N LEU A 142 -0.36 10.02 -25.40
CA LEU A 142 -0.06 9.08 -26.48
C LEU A 142 -1.25 8.19 -26.79
#